data_b379d93ebe21390c5758f405ff37a018
#
_entry.id   b379d93ebe21390c5758f405ff37a018
#
_cell.length_a   1.000
_cell.length_b   1.000
_cell.length_c   1.000
_cell.angle_alpha   90.00
_cell.angle_beta   90.00
_cell.angle_gamma   90.00
#
_symmetry.space_group_name_H-M   'P 1'
#
loop_
_entity.id
_entity.type
_entity.pdbx_description
1 polymer ?
#
loop_
_entity_poly.entity_id
_entity_poly.type
_entity_poly.pdbx_seq_one_letter_code
_entity_poly.pdbx_strand_id
1 'polypeptide(L)'
;MFGAAGEIPRALESVDVLTQAFQADGLAERAEILVSSVGRVLSESDNELVLSEARKWLEQALERDAFDLADQSLAAAFAAARRLKDMKLIGTLTPRKKEISDARAARREAADYLDRVLQDPVDPQANEVVGMYYCLIKQRWDDGLPLLARAADPRLN
;
A
#
# COMPACT_ATOMS: atom_id res chain seq x y z
N MET A 1 31.21 16.10 13.00
CA MET A 1 29.83 15.59 13.15
C MET A 1 29.50 14.69 11.95
N PHE A 2 29.99 13.44 12.00
CA PHE A 2 29.75 12.40 10.99
C PHE A 2 28.92 11.31 11.65
N GLY A 3 27.61 11.50 11.72
CA GLY A 3 26.75 10.51 12.32
C GLY A 3 25.41 10.51 11.61
N ALA A 4 25.21 9.55 10.76
CA ALA A 4 23.95 8.98 10.26
C ALA A 4 24.00 8.51 8.78
N ALA A 5 25.05 8.79 8.02
CA ALA A 5 25.21 8.19 6.70
C ALA A 5 25.38 6.67 6.87
N GLY A 6 24.41 5.89 6.38
CA GLY A 6 24.43 4.43 6.45
C GLY A 6 23.63 3.80 7.61
N GLU A 7 22.97 4.57 8.48
CA GLU A 7 22.09 3.98 9.51
C GLU A 7 20.81 3.40 8.90
N ILE A 8 20.23 4.10 7.91
CA ILE A 8 19.00 3.64 7.24
C ILE A 8 19.24 2.36 6.44
N PRO A 9 20.25 2.27 5.57
CA PRO A 9 20.57 1.02 4.88
C PRO A 9 20.75 -0.16 5.83
N ARG A 10 21.51 0.02 6.92
CA ARG A 10 21.73 -1.04 7.93
C ARG A 10 20.47 -1.44 8.68
N ALA A 11 19.62 -0.46 9.01
CA ALA A 11 18.34 -0.75 9.66
C ALA A 11 17.43 -1.58 8.75
N LEU A 12 17.35 -1.24 7.46
CA LEU A 12 16.57 -1.98 6.48
C LEU A 12 17.12 -3.39 6.26
N GLU A 13 18.43 -3.54 6.12
CA GLU A 13 19.10 -4.82 6.01
C GLU A 13 18.82 -5.71 7.24
N SER A 14 18.82 -5.12 8.44
CA SER A 14 18.51 -5.84 9.67
C SER A 14 17.06 -6.36 9.68
N VAL A 15 16.10 -5.57 9.18
CA VAL A 15 14.71 -6.03 9.04
C VAL A 15 14.60 -7.13 7.99
N ASP A 16 15.32 -7.03 6.87
CA ASP A 16 15.32 -8.07 5.84
C ASP A 16 15.84 -9.41 6.39
N VAL A 17 16.92 -9.38 7.17
CA VAL A 17 17.47 -10.58 7.84
C VAL A 17 16.47 -11.16 8.83
N LEU A 18 15.84 -10.31 9.66
CA LEU A 18 14.86 -10.77 10.64
C LEU A 18 13.61 -11.35 9.99
N THR A 19 13.07 -10.68 8.96
CA THR A 19 11.89 -11.17 8.25
C THR A 19 12.15 -12.49 7.53
N GLN A 20 13.34 -12.65 6.96
CA GLN A 20 13.75 -13.90 6.33
C GLN A 20 13.95 -15.03 7.37
N ALA A 21 14.60 -14.73 8.50
CA ALA A 21 14.88 -15.72 9.55
C ALA A 21 13.62 -16.22 10.26
N PHE A 22 12.64 -15.33 10.48
CA PHE A 22 11.43 -15.63 11.24
C PHE A 22 10.17 -15.77 10.39
N GLN A 23 10.27 -15.68 9.07
CA GLN A 23 9.13 -15.66 8.13
C GLN A 23 8.06 -14.62 8.55
N ALA A 24 8.50 -13.54 9.18
CA ALA A 24 7.64 -12.47 9.68
C ALA A 24 7.33 -11.45 8.57
N ASP A 25 6.17 -10.80 8.69
CA ASP A 25 5.85 -9.66 7.83
C ASP A 25 6.55 -8.40 8.36
N GLY A 26 7.69 -8.04 7.76
CA GLY A 26 8.47 -6.86 8.16
C GLY A 26 7.93 -5.52 7.64
N LEU A 27 6.70 -5.46 7.15
CA LEU A 27 6.15 -4.25 6.53
C LEU A 27 5.97 -3.11 7.56
N ALA A 28 5.50 -3.45 8.76
CA ALA A 28 5.29 -2.47 9.84
C ALA A 28 6.63 -1.90 10.34
N GLU A 29 7.62 -2.74 10.58
CA GLU A 29 8.96 -2.36 11.04
C GLU A 29 9.66 -1.48 9.99
N ARG A 30 9.52 -1.80 8.72
CA ARG A 30 10.05 -0.99 7.61
C ARG A 30 9.38 0.38 7.54
N ALA A 31 8.06 0.44 7.71
CA ALA A 31 7.33 1.69 7.75
C ALA A 31 7.79 2.57 8.93
N GLU A 32 8.05 2.00 10.10
CA GLU A 32 8.58 2.72 11.26
C GLU A 32 9.96 3.32 10.97
N ILE A 33 10.85 2.57 10.32
CA ILE A 33 12.16 3.08 9.88
C ILE A 33 11.99 4.27 8.94
N LEU A 34 11.08 4.18 7.96
CA LEU A 34 10.80 5.30 7.05
C LEU A 34 10.25 6.51 7.78
N VAL A 35 9.27 6.32 8.65
CA VAL A 35 8.69 7.41 9.46
C VAL A 35 9.76 8.09 10.30
N SER A 36 10.63 7.31 10.95
CA SER A 36 11.74 7.85 11.74
C SER A 36 12.73 8.66 10.91
N SER A 37 12.85 8.36 9.61
CA SER A 37 13.73 9.08 8.68
C SER A 37 13.18 10.47 8.27
N VAL A 38 11.86 10.68 8.38
CA VAL A 38 11.20 11.91 7.91
C VAL A 38 11.73 13.16 8.63
N GLY A 39 12.03 13.05 9.93
CA GLY A 39 12.53 14.16 10.75
C GLY A 39 14.06 14.35 10.72
N ARG A 40 14.81 13.46 10.07
CA ARG A 40 16.29 13.48 10.09
C ARG A 40 16.88 14.27 8.94
N VAL A 41 18.09 14.82 9.18
CA VAL A 41 18.92 15.36 8.09
C VAL A 41 19.65 14.18 7.45
N LEU A 42 19.31 13.87 6.22
CA LEU A 42 19.86 12.75 5.46
C LEU A 42 20.76 13.25 4.33
N SER A 43 21.72 12.43 3.92
CA SER A 43 22.47 12.64 2.69
C SER A 43 21.56 12.54 1.46
N GLU A 44 22.02 12.99 0.30
CA GLU A 44 21.29 12.85 -0.95
C GLU A 44 21.02 11.38 -1.27
N SER A 45 22.02 10.52 -1.15
CA SER A 45 21.90 9.07 -1.38
C SER A 45 20.93 8.40 -0.40
N ASP A 46 20.90 8.81 0.87
CA ASP A 46 19.92 8.28 1.84
C ASP A 46 18.49 8.72 1.49
N ASN A 47 18.30 9.96 1.01
CA ASN A 47 17.00 10.43 0.57
C ASN A 47 16.52 9.68 -0.70
N GLU A 48 17.41 9.35 -1.64
CA GLU A 48 17.09 8.52 -2.80
C GLU A 48 16.68 7.12 -2.38
N LEU A 49 17.40 6.51 -1.42
CA LEU A 49 17.05 5.20 -0.87
C LEU A 49 15.69 5.23 -0.17
N VAL A 50 15.46 6.18 0.75
CA VAL A 50 14.17 6.36 1.44
C VAL A 50 13.04 6.50 0.44
N LEU A 51 13.24 7.30 -0.60
CA LEU A 51 12.24 7.50 -1.64
C LEU A 51 11.93 6.21 -2.40
N SER A 52 12.95 5.47 -2.81
CA SER A 52 12.82 4.21 -3.51
C SER A 52 12.03 3.19 -2.68
N GLU A 53 12.46 2.99 -1.43
CA GLU A 53 11.82 2.04 -0.53
C GLU A 53 10.40 2.48 -0.15
N ALA A 54 10.18 3.77 0.14
CA ALA A 54 8.86 4.28 0.47
C ALA A 54 7.85 4.06 -0.67
N ARG A 55 8.26 4.23 -1.92
CA ARG A 55 7.39 3.94 -3.08
C ARG A 55 7.07 2.46 -3.19
N LYS A 56 8.05 1.58 -3.04
CA LYS A 56 7.86 0.13 -3.07
C LYS A 56 6.87 -0.33 -1.98
N TRP A 57 7.01 0.20 -0.77
CA TRP A 57 6.15 -0.20 0.34
C TRP A 57 4.77 0.44 0.31
N LEU A 58 4.64 1.60 -0.31
CA LEU A 58 3.33 2.16 -0.64
C LEU A 58 2.51 1.18 -1.47
N GLU A 59 3.10 0.60 -2.54
CA GLU A 59 2.41 -0.38 -3.38
C GLU A 59 2.06 -1.65 -2.59
N GLN A 60 3.01 -2.19 -1.82
CA GLN A 60 2.76 -3.37 -1.00
C GLN A 60 1.69 -3.15 0.07
N ALA A 61 1.67 -1.97 0.68
CA ALA A 61 0.66 -1.61 1.66
C ALA A 61 -0.74 -1.49 1.03
N LEU A 62 -0.85 -0.90 -0.15
CA LEU A 62 -2.10 -0.84 -0.91
C LEU A 62 -2.58 -2.24 -1.34
N GLU A 63 -1.67 -3.11 -1.76
CA GLU A 63 -2.00 -4.49 -2.12
C GLU A 63 -2.61 -5.27 -0.93
N ARG A 64 -2.14 -4.99 0.29
CA ARG A 64 -2.57 -5.67 1.52
C ARG A 64 -3.67 -4.94 2.29
N ASP A 65 -4.21 -3.86 1.75
CA ASP A 65 -5.17 -2.97 2.42
C ASP A 65 -4.65 -2.35 3.73
N ALA A 66 -3.32 -2.25 3.87
CA ALA A 66 -2.66 -1.65 5.02
C ALA A 66 -2.56 -0.12 4.84
N PHE A 67 -3.71 0.55 4.81
CA PHE A 67 -3.82 1.97 4.41
C PHE A 67 -3.04 2.93 5.31
N ASP A 68 -2.90 2.62 6.60
CA ASP A 68 -2.12 3.47 7.52
C ASP A 68 -0.62 3.40 7.17
N LEU A 69 -0.13 2.21 6.78
CA LEU A 69 1.24 2.04 6.27
C LEU A 69 1.41 2.70 4.90
N ALA A 70 0.38 2.69 4.05
CA ALA A 70 0.40 3.40 2.77
C ALA A 70 0.52 4.92 2.98
N ASP A 71 -0.25 5.50 3.92
CA ASP A 71 -0.14 6.92 4.26
C ASP A 71 1.25 7.28 4.83
N GLN A 72 1.81 6.44 5.71
CA GLN A 72 3.14 6.64 6.26
C GLN A 72 4.22 6.57 5.18
N SER A 73 4.16 5.56 4.31
CA SER A 73 5.08 5.41 3.19
C SER A 73 4.99 6.60 2.21
N LEU A 74 3.79 7.06 1.91
CA LEU A 74 3.59 8.24 1.07
C LEU A 74 4.18 9.51 1.72
N ALA A 75 4.00 9.69 3.04
CA ALA A 75 4.59 10.82 3.77
C ALA A 75 6.12 10.81 3.72
N ALA A 76 6.74 9.64 3.89
CA ALA A 76 8.20 9.46 3.77
C ALA A 76 8.69 9.77 2.34
N ALA A 77 7.98 9.29 1.31
CA ALA A 77 8.28 9.59 -0.09
C ALA A 77 8.22 11.10 -0.38
N PHE A 78 7.19 11.80 0.12
CA PHE A 78 7.11 13.26 -0.01
C PHE A 78 8.24 14.00 0.70
N ALA A 79 8.61 13.56 1.91
CA ALA A 79 9.69 14.17 2.66
C ALA A 79 11.03 14.05 1.92
N ALA A 80 11.34 12.86 1.40
CA ALA A 80 12.53 12.60 0.62
C ALA A 80 12.53 13.40 -0.70
N ALA A 81 11.43 13.40 -1.45
CA ALA A 81 11.30 14.14 -2.71
C ALA A 81 11.49 15.67 -2.52
N ARG A 82 10.97 16.23 -1.42
CA ARG A 82 11.17 17.66 -1.10
C ARG A 82 12.63 17.97 -0.79
N ARG A 83 13.35 17.09 -0.08
CA ARG A 83 14.79 17.28 0.22
C ARG A 83 15.64 17.19 -1.04
N LEU A 84 15.31 16.29 -1.95
CA LEU A 84 15.91 16.16 -3.27
C LEU A 84 15.51 17.30 -4.23
N LYS A 85 14.54 18.15 -3.84
CA LYS A 85 13.98 19.23 -4.66
C LYS A 85 13.40 18.74 -5.99
N ASP A 86 12.95 17.49 -6.03
CA ASP A 86 12.35 16.88 -7.22
C ASP A 86 10.85 17.23 -7.33
N MET A 87 10.58 18.36 -7.97
CA MET A 87 9.21 18.86 -8.20
C MET A 87 8.39 17.96 -9.11
N LYS A 88 9.04 17.26 -10.06
CA LYS A 88 8.34 16.34 -10.97
C LYS A 88 7.80 15.14 -10.15
N LEU A 89 8.62 14.62 -9.28
CA LEU A 89 8.24 13.51 -8.43
C LEU A 89 7.15 13.88 -7.42
N ILE A 90 7.25 15.06 -6.81
CA ILE A 90 6.18 15.59 -5.93
C ILE A 90 4.84 15.62 -6.69
N GLY A 91 4.87 16.06 -7.96
CA GLY A 91 3.69 16.04 -8.83
C GLY A 91 3.10 14.64 -9.03
N THR A 92 3.94 13.61 -9.19
CA THR A 92 3.47 12.22 -9.35
C THR A 92 2.97 11.59 -8.04
N LEU A 93 3.49 12.02 -6.88
CA LEU A 93 3.05 11.53 -5.57
C LEU A 93 1.71 12.15 -5.12
N THR A 94 1.41 13.37 -5.60
CA THR A 94 0.22 14.12 -5.15
C THR A 94 -1.10 13.35 -5.36
N PRO A 95 -1.39 12.72 -6.51
CA PRO A 95 -2.63 11.97 -6.71
C PRO A 95 -2.72 10.71 -5.85
N ARG A 96 -1.59 10.16 -5.38
CA ARG A 96 -1.56 8.93 -4.57
C ARG A 96 -2.34 9.06 -3.25
N LYS A 97 -2.39 10.27 -2.68
CA LYS A 97 -3.17 10.52 -1.46
C LYS A 97 -4.66 10.25 -1.69
N LYS A 98 -5.18 10.71 -2.83
CA LYS A 98 -6.59 10.45 -3.19
C LYS A 98 -6.81 8.96 -3.44
N GLU A 99 -5.90 8.30 -4.14
CA GLU A 99 -5.96 6.87 -4.41
C GLU A 99 -6.01 6.03 -3.12
N ILE A 100 -5.18 6.32 -2.12
CA ILE A 100 -5.24 5.66 -0.81
C ILE A 100 -6.62 5.88 -0.15
N SER A 101 -7.12 7.11 -0.20
CA SER A 101 -8.42 7.45 0.38
C SER A 101 -9.57 6.70 -0.31
N ASP A 102 -9.56 6.67 -1.65
CA ASP A 102 -10.59 6.00 -2.45
C ASP A 102 -10.52 4.47 -2.23
N ALA A 103 -9.32 3.88 -2.19
CA ALA A 103 -9.12 2.46 -1.91
C ALA A 103 -9.60 2.08 -0.49
N ARG A 104 -9.29 2.91 0.50
CA ARG A 104 -9.76 2.73 1.89
C ARG A 104 -11.28 2.77 1.97
N ALA A 105 -11.92 3.72 1.28
CA ALA A 105 -13.38 3.83 1.23
C ALA A 105 -14.01 2.61 0.57
N ALA A 106 -13.50 2.20 -0.60
CA ALA A 106 -13.97 1.02 -1.31
C ALA A 106 -13.78 -0.29 -0.51
N ARG A 107 -12.66 -0.44 0.20
CA ARG A 107 -12.44 -1.59 1.10
C ARG A 107 -13.45 -1.63 2.25
N ARG A 108 -13.77 -0.45 2.80
CA ARG A 108 -14.78 -0.35 3.87
C ARG A 108 -16.17 -0.70 3.34
N GLU A 109 -16.53 -0.22 2.16
CA GLU A 109 -17.79 -0.56 1.51
C GLU A 109 -17.89 -2.06 1.20
N ALA A 110 -16.79 -2.66 0.71
CA ALA A 110 -16.77 -4.09 0.39
C ALA A 110 -16.71 -4.99 1.65
N ALA A 111 -16.39 -4.48 2.83
CA ALA A 111 -16.14 -5.30 4.03
C ALA A 111 -17.33 -6.23 4.38
N ASP A 112 -18.53 -5.68 4.47
CA ASP A 112 -19.74 -6.44 4.83
C ASP A 112 -20.13 -7.44 3.74
N TYR A 113 -19.86 -7.11 2.48
CA TYR A 113 -20.16 -7.95 1.33
C TYR A 113 -19.16 -9.09 1.14
N LEU A 114 -17.93 -8.97 1.59
CA LEU A 114 -16.96 -10.07 1.59
C LEU A 114 -17.45 -11.25 2.42
N ASP A 115 -17.98 -10.97 3.61
CA ASP A 115 -18.57 -12.01 4.46
C ASP A 115 -19.84 -12.60 3.85
N ARG A 116 -20.66 -11.78 3.17
CA ARG A 116 -21.87 -12.25 2.48
C ARG A 116 -21.56 -13.17 1.32
N VAL A 117 -20.55 -12.87 0.49
CA VAL A 117 -20.11 -13.76 -0.60
C VAL A 117 -19.67 -15.13 -0.07
N LEU A 118 -19.06 -15.17 1.13
CA LEU A 118 -18.66 -16.44 1.75
C LEU A 118 -19.84 -17.24 2.27
N GLN A 119 -20.90 -16.58 2.76
CA GLN A 119 -22.11 -17.21 3.28
C GLN A 119 -23.09 -17.58 2.18
N ASP A 120 -23.26 -16.72 1.20
CA ASP A 120 -24.12 -16.89 0.03
C ASP A 120 -23.36 -16.53 -1.26
N PRO A 121 -22.68 -17.51 -1.89
CA PRO A 121 -21.89 -17.28 -3.10
C PRO A 121 -22.70 -16.85 -4.33
N VAL A 122 -24.03 -16.90 -4.27
CA VAL A 122 -24.90 -16.49 -5.38
C VAL A 122 -25.62 -15.16 -5.13
N ASP A 123 -25.39 -14.50 -3.98
CA ASP A 123 -25.92 -13.15 -3.71
C ASP A 123 -25.46 -12.17 -4.78
N PRO A 124 -26.37 -11.66 -5.66
CA PRO A 124 -25.95 -10.82 -6.78
C PRO A 124 -25.31 -9.51 -6.34
N GLN A 125 -25.86 -8.87 -5.30
CA GLN A 125 -25.37 -7.60 -4.80
C GLN A 125 -23.99 -7.75 -4.17
N ALA A 126 -23.79 -8.81 -3.39
CA ALA A 126 -22.47 -9.07 -2.78
C ALA A 126 -21.42 -9.39 -3.86
N ASN A 127 -21.77 -10.20 -4.84
CA ASN A 127 -20.87 -10.50 -5.96
C ASN A 127 -20.53 -9.24 -6.79
N GLU A 128 -21.50 -8.33 -7.01
CA GLU A 128 -21.24 -7.07 -7.72
C GLU A 128 -20.25 -6.19 -6.96
N VAL A 129 -20.54 -5.88 -5.68
CA VAL A 129 -19.70 -4.99 -4.86
C VAL A 129 -18.29 -5.54 -4.70
N VAL A 130 -18.15 -6.82 -4.35
CA VAL A 130 -16.84 -7.46 -4.16
C VAL A 130 -16.10 -7.62 -5.50
N GLY A 131 -16.80 -7.95 -6.56
CA GLY A 131 -16.23 -8.04 -7.91
C GLY A 131 -15.68 -6.71 -8.39
N MET A 132 -16.43 -5.61 -8.20
CA MET A 132 -15.97 -4.25 -8.52
C MET A 132 -14.74 -3.86 -7.68
N TYR A 133 -14.75 -4.19 -6.39
CA TYR A 133 -13.60 -3.94 -5.52
C TYR A 133 -12.34 -4.64 -6.03
N TYR A 134 -12.41 -5.94 -6.34
CA TYR A 134 -11.28 -6.69 -6.85
C TYR A 134 -10.82 -6.20 -8.23
N CYS A 135 -11.72 -5.94 -9.16
CA CYS A 135 -11.37 -5.49 -10.51
C CYS A 135 -10.80 -4.07 -10.52
N LEU A 136 -11.50 -3.10 -9.93
CA LEU A 136 -11.20 -1.68 -10.13
C LEU A 136 -10.21 -1.13 -9.10
N ILE A 137 -10.25 -1.63 -7.86
CA ILE A 137 -9.38 -1.13 -6.78
C ILE A 137 -8.13 -1.98 -6.66
N LYS A 138 -8.29 -3.31 -6.64
CA LYS A 138 -7.16 -4.24 -6.46
C LYS A 138 -6.50 -4.65 -7.78
N GLN A 139 -7.11 -4.34 -8.92
CA GLN A 139 -6.70 -4.78 -10.26
C GLN A 139 -6.50 -6.30 -10.37
N ARG A 140 -7.20 -7.06 -9.53
CA ARG A 140 -7.21 -8.52 -9.48
C ARG A 140 -8.36 -9.05 -10.32
N TRP A 141 -8.21 -8.99 -11.63
CA TRP A 141 -9.26 -9.35 -12.60
C TRP A 141 -9.66 -10.82 -12.52
N ASP A 142 -8.72 -11.71 -12.25
CA ASP A 142 -8.98 -13.14 -12.12
C ASP A 142 -9.89 -13.46 -10.92
N ASP A 143 -9.85 -12.66 -9.88
CA ASP A 143 -10.73 -12.80 -8.71
C ASP A 143 -12.06 -12.06 -8.89
N GLY A 144 -12.03 -10.91 -9.52
CA GLY A 144 -13.21 -10.05 -9.64
C GLY A 144 -14.17 -10.44 -10.76
N LEU A 145 -13.67 -10.80 -11.94
CA LEU A 145 -14.52 -11.14 -13.09
C LEU A 145 -15.48 -12.31 -12.82
N PRO A 146 -15.09 -13.41 -12.15
CA PRO A 146 -16.03 -14.48 -11.81
C PRO A 146 -17.16 -14.04 -10.89
N LEU A 147 -16.91 -13.07 -9.99
CA LEU A 147 -17.92 -12.50 -9.11
C LEU A 147 -18.91 -11.63 -9.92
N LEU A 148 -18.39 -10.74 -10.76
CA LEU A 148 -19.21 -9.90 -11.64
C LEU A 148 -20.07 -10.73 -12.60
N ALA A 149 -19.54 -11.84 -13.11
CA ALA A 149 -20.30 -12.76 -13.96
C ALA A 149 -21.48 -13.38 -13.20
N ARG A 150 -21.33 -13.73 -11.92
CA ARG A 150 -22.42 -14.24 -11.07
C ARG A 150 -23.45 -13.15 -10.77
N ALA A 151 -22.98 -11.93 -10.46
CA ALA A 151 -23.87 -10.80 -10.22
C ALA A 151 -24.77 -10.48 -11.42
N ALA A 152 -24.28 -10.66 -12.64
CA ALA A 152 -25.00 -10.40 -13.89
C ALA A 152 -25.85 -11.58 -14.40
N ASP A 153 -25.78 -12.76 -13.78
CA ASP A 153 -26.52 -13.94 -14.24
C ASP A 153 -27.98 -13.87 -13.83
N PRO A 154 -28.94 -13.65 -14.77
CA PRO A 154 -30.34 -13.52 -14.45
C PRO A 154 -30.99 -14.84 -13.92
N ARG A 155 -30.28 -15.98 -14.01
CA ARG A 155 -30.74 -17.25 -13.46
C ARG A 155 -30.44 -17.39 -11.96
N LEU A 156 -29.63 -16.50 -11.41
CA LEU A 156 -29.25 -16.46 -10.00
C LEU A 156 -30.02 -15.38 -9.22
N ASN A 157 -30.84 -14.59 -9.90
CA ASN A 157 -31.74 -13.55 -9.33
C ASN A 157 -33.15 -14.03 -9.13
#